data_eed43484f921cc07ab788f4398d92104
#
_entry.id   eed43484f921cc07ab788f4398d92104
#
_cell.length_a   1.000
_cell.length_b   1.000
_cell.length_c   1.000
_cell.angle_alpha   90.00
_cell.angle_beta   90.00
_cell.angle_gamma   90.00
#
_symmetry.space_group_name_H-M   'P 1'
#
loop_
_entity.id
_entity.type
_entity.pdbx_description
1 polymer ?
#
loop_
_entity_poly.entity_id
_entity_poly.type
_entity_poly.pdbx_seq_one_letter_code
_entity_poly.pdbx_strand_id
1 'polypeptide(L)'
;MPKICRYAALLRAGYGVTIYNGLRDTAVPAQGALRWIESGAVGNATVVSARRKWSAVSAGHGSSDAQVAGYVTRYASGIQFATIIGAGHLTPAERPASSIALVRAVLRGEELPRYKGPACKRLWLGRGYGTFCGANSTAQPA
;
A
#
# COMPACT_ATOMS: atom_id res chain seq x y z
N MET A 1 -0.53 11.65 -28.33
CA MET A 1 -1.21 10.51 -27.70
C MET A 1 -1.54 10.84 -26.25
N PRO A 2 -2.78 10.66 -25.79
CA PRO A 2 -3.13 10.83 -24.39
C PRO A 2 -2.24 9.96 -23.50
N LYS A 3 -1.86 10.45 -22.31
CA LYS A 3 -1.00 9.71 -21.37
C LYS A 3 -1.52 8.29 -21.03
N ILE A 4 -2.83 8.13 -21.00
CA ILE A 4 -3.53 6.85 -20.75
C ILE A 4 -3.19 5.78 -21.79
N CYS A 5 -3.06 6.13 -23.06
CA CYS A 5 -2.70 5.18 -24.13
C CYS A 5 -1.31 4.55 -23.93
N ARG A 6 -0.38 5.26 -23.27
CA ARG A 6 0.96 4.74 -22.99
C ARG A 6 0.92 3.61 -21.95
N TYR A 7 0.10 3.75 -20.90
CA TYR A 7 -0.07 2.69 -19.89
C TYR A 7 -0.68 1.44 -20.52
N ALA A 8 -1.71 1.59 -21.36
CA ALA A 8 -2.32 0.48 -22.07
C ALA A 8 -1.32 -0.23 -23.01
N ALA A 9 -0.42 0.50 -23.63
CA ALA A 9 0.65 -0.08 -24.48
C ALA A 9 1.65 -0.89 -23.64
N LEU A 10 2.10 -0.36 -22.49
CA LEU A 10 3.01 -1.06 -21.59
C LEU A 10 2.39 -2.37 -21.07
N LEU A 11 1.14 -2.32 -20.65
CA LEU A 11 0.42 -3.49 -20.14
C LEU A 11 0.26 -4.57 -21.23
N ARG A 12 -0.07 -4.17 -22.48
CA ARG A 12 -0.11 -5.11 -23.61
C ARG A 12 1.24 -5.72 -23.95
N ALA A 13 2.32 -4.98 -23.71
CA ALA A 13 3.68 -5.48 -23.90
C ALA A 13 4.18 -6.35 -22.71
N GLY A 14 3.30 -6.65 -21.72
CA GLY A 14 3.62 -7.51 -20.58
C GLY A 14 4.34 -6.80 -19.42
N TYR A 15 4.48 -5.47 -19.47
CA TYR A 15 5.07 -4.73 -18.36
C TYR A 15 4.06 -4.51 -17.23
N GLY A 16 4.47 -4.73 -15.98
CA GLY A 16 3.72 -4.30 -14.81
C GLY A 16 3.75 -2.77 -14.67
N VAL A 17 2.61 -2.19 -14.31
CA VAL A 17 2.49 -0.75 -14.08
C VAL A 17 2.10 -0.50 -12.63
N THR A 18 2.96 0.20 -11.90
CA THR A 18 2.64 0.64 -10.54
C THR A 18 2.44 2.15 -10.52
N ILE A 19 1.23 2.55 -10.13
CA ILE A 19 0.88 3.95 -9.87
C ILE A 19 0.88 4.16 -8.37
N TYR A 20 1.51 5.23 -7.90
CA TYR A 20 1.47 5.54 -6.48
C TYR A 20 1.25 7.03 -6.22
N ASN A 21 0.60 7.34 -5.10
CA ASN A 21 0.33 8.71 -4.65
C ASN A 21 0.53 8.83 -3.14
N GLY A 22 0.97 10.01 -2.70
CA GLY A 22 0.86 10.40 -1.30
C GLY A 22 -0.60 10.67 -0.92
N LEU A 23 -1.04 10.22 0.24
CA LEU A 23 -2.44 10.43 0.67
C LEU A 23 -2.75 11.89 1.05
N ARG A 24 -1.73 12.71 1.25
CA ARG A 24 -1.86 14.15 1.54
C ARG A 24 -1.61 15.03 0.30
N ASP A 25 -1.45 14.41 -0.87
CA ASP A 25 -1.23 15.14 -2.12
C ASP A 25 -2.53 15.82 -2.57
N THR A 26 -2.53 17.14 -2.56
CA THR A 26 -3.63 17.97 -3.04
C THR A 26 -3.45 18.43 -4.48
N ALA A 27 -2.23 18.37 -5.01
CA ALA A 27 -1.92 18.75 -6.39
C ALA A 27 -2.30 17.64 -7.38
N VAL A 28 -1.99 16.38 -7.01
CA VAL A 28 -2.38 15.18 -7.78
C VAL A 28 -3.01 14.17 -6.83
N PRO A 29 -4.28 14.39 -6.46
CA PRO A 29 -4.95 13.54 -5.48
C PRO A 29 -5.08 12.08 -5.92
N ALA A 30 -4.92 11.15 -4.97
CA ALA A 30 -5.07 9.70 -5.18
C ALA A 30 -6.41 9.32 -5.83
N GLN A 31 -7.49 10.05 -5.52
CA GLN A 31 -8.80 9.85 -6.12
C GLN A 31 -8.80 10.07 -7.64
N GLY A 32 -8.00 11.02 -8.14
CA GLY A 32 -7.86 11.25 -9.57
C GLY A 32 -7.27 10.03 -10.28
N ALA A 33 -6.23 9.42 -9.71
CA ALA A 33 -5.64 8.20 -10.22
C ALA A 33 -6.63 7.02 -10.19
N LEU A 34 -7.34 6.83 -9.07
CA LEU A 34 -8.36 5.79 -8.93
C LEU A 34 -9.47 5.90 -9.99
N ARG A 35 -10.03 7.10 -10.18
CA ARG A 35 -11.11 7.32 -11.15
C ARG A 35 -10.75 6.85 -12.56
N TRP A 36 -9.57 7.17 -13.06
CA TRP A 36 -9.20 6.75 -14.41
C TRP A 36 -8.77 5.28 -14.48
N ILE A 37 -8.22 4.68 -13.43
CA ILE A 37 -7.97 3.24 -13.36
C ILE A 37 -9.29 2.48 -13.38
N GLU A 38 -10.23 2.86 -12.52
CA GLU A 38 -11.53 2.20 -12.35
C GLU A 38 -12.49 2.45 -13.50
N SER A 39 -12.29 3.50 -14.29
CA SER A 39 -13.06 3.72 -15.52
C SER A 39 -12.79 2.68 -16.63
N GLY A 40 -11.78 1.83 -16.46
CA GLY A 40 -11.37 0.87 -17.49
C GLY A 40 -10.59 1.47 -18.66
N ALA A 41 -10.24 2.76 -18.59
CA ALA A 41 -9.55 3.46 -19.68
C ALA A 41 -8.18 2.87 -20.05
N VAL A 42 -7.58 2.07 -19.17
CA VAL A 42 -6.28 1.40 -19.37
C VAL A 42 -6.38 -0.12 -19.41
N GLY A 43 -7.58 -0.68 -19.42
CA GLY A 43 -7.82 -2.13 -19.46
C GLY A 43 -8.80 -2.60 -18.40
N ASN A 44 -8.79 -3.90 -18.13
CA ASN A 44 -9.74 -4.50 -17.20
C ASN A 44 -9.55 -3.96 -15.77
N ALA A 45 -10.52 -3.20 -15.28
CA ALA A 45 -10.55 -2.59 -13.96
C ALA A 45 -11.02 -3.55 -12.84
N THR A 46 -11.24 -4.84 -13.14
CA THR A 46 -11.61 -5.84 -12.13
C THR A 46 -10.51 -5.93 -11.07
N VAL A 47 -10.90 -5.81 -9.81
CA VAL A 47 -9.98 -5.95 -8.68
C VAL A 47 -9.64 -7.43 -8.47
N VAL A 48 -8.37 -7.79 -8.61
CA VAL A 48 -7.86 -9.16 -8.35
C VAL A 48 -7.26 -9.31 -6.96
N SER A 49 -6.81 -8.21 -6.36
CA SER A 49 -6.42 -8.16 -4.95
C SER A 49 -7.05 -6.93 -4.33
N ALA A 50 -7.99 -7.17 -3.40
CA ALA A 50 -8.69 -6.11 -2.69
C ALA A 50 -7.72 -5.17 -1.97
N ARG A 51 -8.15 -3.93 -1.73
CA ARG A 51 -7.39 -2.93 -1.01
C ARG A 51 -6.93 -3.46 0.34
N ARG A 52 -5.63 -3.52 0.54
CA ARG A 52 -5.01 -3.96 1.79
C ARG A 52 -3.95 -3.00 2.28
N LYS A 53 -3.69 -3.02 3.57
CA LYS A 53 -2.56 -2.31 4.18
C LYS A 53 -1.25 -2.97 3.77
N TRP A 54 -0.23 -2.16 3.47
CA TRP A 54 1.14 -2.63 3.32
C TRP A 54 2.05 -1.90 4.32
N SER A 55 3.20 -2.50 4.62
CA SER A 55 4.11 -2.02 5.65
C SER A 55 5.48 -1.68 5.10
N ALA A 56 6.14 -0.74 5.75
CA ALA A 56 7.54 -0.48 5.59
C ALA A 56 8.21 -0.36 6.96
N VAL A 57 9.49 -0.72 7.02
CA VAL A 57 10.33 -0.54 8.21
C VAL A 57 11.01 0.82 8.10
N SER A 58 10.88 1.65 9.12
CA SER A 58 11.64 2.90 9.21
C SER A 58 13.11 2.59 9.48
N ALA A 59 14.01 3.39 8.92
CA ALA A 59 15.44 3.26 9.19
C ALA A 59 15.68 3.40 10.71
N GLY A 60 16.44 2.47 11.27
CA GLY A 60 16.76 2.46 12.71
C GLY A 60 15.81 1.65 13.60
N HIS A 61 14.75 1.08 13.04
CA HIS A 61 13.82 0.21 13.77
C HIS A 61 13.93 -1.24 13.27
N GLY A 62 13.81 -2.20 14.17
CA GLY A 62 13.82 -3.62 13.82
C GLY A 62 12.62 -4.02 12.97
N SER A 63 12.69 -5.19 12.34
CA SER A 63 11.59 -5.73 11.50
C SER A 63 10.27 -5.90 12.26
N SER A 64 10.31 -5.98 13.60
CA SER A 64 9.14 -6.01 14.48
C SER A 64 8.34 -4.70 14.50
N ASP A 65 8.94 -3.58 14.10
CA ASP A 65 8.35 -2.26 14.17
C ASP A 65 7.83 -1.76 12.81
N ALA A 66 7.49 -2.69 11.94
CA ALA A 66 6.90 -2.36 10.65
C ALA A 66 5.60 -1.56 10.82
N GLN A 67 5.61 -0.33 10.30
CA GLN A 67 4.46 0.58 10.34
C GLN A 67 3.61 0.43 9.07
N VAL A 68 2.33 0.79 9.18
CA VAL A 68 1.48 0.91 7.99
C VAL A 68 2.06 2.01 7.10
N ALA A 69 2.59 1.63 5.95
CA ALA A 69 3.13 2.56 4.97
C ALA A 69 2.06 3.13 4.04
N GLY A 70 1.00 2.36 3.80
CA GLY A 70 -0.09 2.77 2.93
C GLY A 70 -1.06 1.65 2.60
N TYR A 71 -1.73 1.81 1.47
CA TYR A 71 -2.68 0.83 0.93
C TYR A 71 -2.28 0.44 -0.48
N VAL A 72 -2.61 -0.77 -0.87
CA VAL A 72 -2.38 -1.27 -2.22
C VAL A 72 -3.58 -2.06 -2.73
N THR A 73 -3.90 -1.86 -4.01
CA THR A 73 -4.93 -2.59 -4.77
C THR A 73 -4.29 -3.09 -6.06
N ARG A 74 -4.64 -4.29 -6.52
CA ARG A 74 -4.19 -4.83 -7.82
C ARG A 74 -5.39 -5.10 -8.71
N TYR A 75 -5.24 -4.78 -9.98
CA TYR A 75 -6.27 -4.91 -11.00
C TYR A 75 -5.90 -5.97 -12.05
N ALA A 76 -6.91 -6.57 -12.66
CA ALA A 76 -6.74 -7.60 -13.70
C ALA A 76 -6.01 -7.06 -14.95
N SER A 77 -6.02 -5.74 -15.16
CA SER A 77 -5.23 -5.08 -16.20
C SER A 77 -3.71 -5.19 -16.02
N GLY A 78 -3.22 -5.65 -14.86
CA GLY A 78 -1.80 -5.63 -14.49
C GLY A 78 -1.37 -4.34 -13.77
N ILE A 79 -2.29 -3.41 -13.54
CA ILE A 79 -2.03 -2.21 -12.73
C ILE A 79 -2.00 -2.58 -11.26
N GLN A 80 -1.00 -2.05 -10.56
CA GLN A 80 -0.98 -1.95 -9.10
C GLN A 80 -1.13 -0.48 -8.71
N PHE A 81 -2.10 -0.17 -7.86
CA PHE A 81 -2.25 1.16 -7.30
C PHE A 81 -1.86 1.15 -5.83
N ALA A 82 -0.88 1.98 -5.46
CA ALA A 82 -0.38 2.08 -4.09
C ALA A 82 -0.55 3.51 -3.56
N THR A 83 -0.79 3.65 -2.26
CA THR A 83 -0.77 4.95 -1.58
C THR A 83 0.27 4.94 -0.49
N ILE A 84 0.82 6.12 -0.15
CA ILE A 84 1.78 6.30 0.94
C ILE A 84 1.20 7.26 1.96
N ILE A 85 1.03 6.77 3.20
CA ILE A 85 0.49 7.53 4.32
C ILE A 85 1.48 8.61 4.75
N GLY A 86 0.95 9.83 4.99
CA GLY A 86 1.72 10.95 5.51
C GLY A 86 2.63 11.62 4.47
N ALA A 87 2.56 11.20 3.20
CA ALA A 87 3.22 11.87 2.09
C ALA A 87 2.26 12.75 1.30
N GLY A 88 2.75 13.87 0.80
CA GLY A 88 2.15 14.72 -0.21
C GLY A 88 2.74 14.48 -1.59
N HIS A 89 2.96 15.56 -2.35
CA HIS A 89 3.40 15.47 -3.75
C HIS A 89 4.82 14.94 -3.91
N LEU A 90 5.73 15.33 -3.03
CA LEU A 90 7.13 14.89 -3.04
C LEU A 90 7.32 13.65 -2.16
N THR A 91 6.61 12.59 -2.49
CA THR A 91 6.54 11.35 -1.70
C THR A 91 7.90 10.80 -1.26
N PRO A 92 8.96 10.72 -2.11
CA PRO A 92 10.27 10.21 -1.69
C PRO A 92 10.97 11.11 -0.67
N ALA A 93 10.78 12.41 -0.74
CA ALA A 93 11.35 13.36 0.21
C ALA A 93 10.65 13.30 1.56
N GLU A 94 9.31 13.16 1.56
CA GLU A 94 8.50 13.19 2.77
C GLU A 94 8.43 11.83 3.48
N ARG A 95 8.51 10.72 2.74
CA ARG A 95 8.44 9.35 3.25
C ARG A 95 9.46 8.43 2.57
N PRO A 96 10.77 8.69 2.76
CA PRO A 96 11.84 7.97 2.04
C PRO A 96 11.82 6.47 2.29
N ALA A 97 11.65 6.01 3.52
CA ALA A 97 11.63 4.58 3.86
C ALA A 97 10.51 3.83 3.14
N SER A 98 9.30 4.39 3.13
CA SER A 98 8.15 3.81 2.43
C SER A 98 8.36 3.83 0.91
N SER A 99 8.89 4.92 0.37
CA SER A 99 9.16 5.05 -1.07
C SER A 99 10.22 4.06 -1.54
N ILE A 100 11.31 3.89 -0.78
CA ILE A 100 12.35 2.90 -1.08
C ILE A 100 11.79 1.48 -1.01
N ALA A 101 10.98 1.16 0.01
CA ALA A 101 10.37 -0.15 0.14
C ALA A 101 9.44 -0.47 -1.05
N LEU A 102 8.64 0.51 -1.49
CA LEU A 102 7.77 0.37 -2.66
C LEU A 102 8.59 0.14 -3.94
N VAL A 103 9.56 1.01 -4.22
CA VAL A 103 10.39 0.91 -5.44
C VAL A 103 11.16 -0.41 -5.46
N ARG A 104 11.72 -0.82 -4.33
CA ARG A 104 12.47 -2.09 -4.21
C ARG A 104 11.57 -3.29 -4.51
N ALA A 105 10.36 -3.34 -3.97
CA ALA A 105 9.41 -4.41 -4.25
C ALA A 105 9.02 -4.45 -5.74
N VAL A 106 8.75 -3.29 -6.35
CA VAL A 106 8.43 -3.18 -7.78
C VAL A 106 9.59 -3.68 -8.66
N LEU A 107 10.82 -3.23 -8.38
CA LEU A 107 12.01 -3.63 -9.17
C LEU A 107 12.33 -5.13 -9.04
N ARG A 108 11.96 -5.75 -7.93
CA ARG A 108 12.16 -7.20 -7.72
C ARG A 108 10.98 -8.06 -8.17
N GLY A 109 9.88 -7.44 -8.63
CA GLY A 109 8.65 -8.15 -8.94
C GLY A 109 7.97 -8.77 -7.71
N GLU A 110 8.28 -8.27 -6.51
CA GLU A 110 7.75 -8.76 -5.24
C GLU A 110 6.43 -8.07 -4.88
N GLU A 111 5.58 -8.76 -4.12
CA GLU A 111 4.43 -8.10 -3.52
C GLU A 111 4.87 -7.15 -2.39
N LEU A 112 4.17 -6.00 -2.27
CA LEU A 112 4.37 -5.12 -1.12
C LEU A 112 4.10 -5.87 0.18
N PRO A 113 4.99 -5.76 1.19
CA PRO A 113 4.85 -6.48 2.46
C PRO A 113 3.50 -6.23 3.10
N ARG A 114 2.80 -7.28 3.52
CA ARG A 114 1.52 -7.15 4.22
C ARG A 114 1.75 -6.61 5.63
N TYR A 115 0.96 -5.61 6.01
CA TYR A 115 0.91 -5.20 7.41
C TYR A 115 0.20 -6.27 8.23
N LYS A 116 0.90 -6.85 9.18
CA LYS A 116 0.39 -7.93 10.04
C LYS A 116 -0.25 -7.44 11.35
N GLY A 117 -0.26 -6.12 11.55
CA GLY A 117 -0.64 -5.53 12.82
C GLY A 117 0.46 -5.62 13.89
N PRO A 118 0.32 -4.93 15.01
CA PRO A 118 1.17 -5.16 16.17
C PRO A 118 0.91 -6.58 16.69
N ALA A 119 1.97 -7.29 17.06
CA ALA A 119 1.84 -8.60 17.70
C ALA A 119 0.98 -8.46 18.96
N CYS A 120 -0.08 -9.26 19.06
CA CYS A 120 -0.88 -9.30 20.27
C CYS A 120 -0.06 -9.94 21.38
N LYS A 121 0.07 -9.27 22.52
CA LYS A 121 0.75 -9.79 23.72
C LYS A 121 -0.28 -10.31 24.70
N ARG A 122 -0.08 -11.53 25.17
CA ARG A 122 -0.84 -12.03 26.34
C ARG A 122 -0.22 -11.40 27.58
N LEU A 123 -0.99 -10.63 28.29
CA LEU A 123 -0.60 -10.03 29.57
C LEU A 123 -1.43 -10.65 30.69
N TRP A 124 -0.78 -10.92 31.80
CA TRP A 124 -1.47 -11.37 33.00
C TRP A 124 -2.15 -10.18 33.69
N LEU A 125 -3.45 -10.27 33.97
CA LEU A 125 -4.27 -9.16 34.48
C LEU A 125 -4.72 -9.39 35.93
N GLY A 126 -4.03 -10.20 36.70
CA GLY A 126 -4.37 -10.48 38.11
C GLY A 126 -5.53 -11.45 38.33
N ARG A 127 -6.39 -11.65 37.32
CA ARG A 127 -7.48 -12.63 37.31
C ARG A 127 -7.42 -13.61 36.13
N GLY A 128 -6.34 -13.51 35.31
CA GLY A 128 -6.14 -14.32 34.11
C GLY A 128 -5.35 -13.60 33.05
N TYR A 129 -5.10 -14.27 31.91
CA TYR A 129 -4.40 -13.68 30.79
C TYR A 129 -5.38 -12.98 29.86
N GLY A 130 -5.18 -11.69 29.66
CA GLY A 130 -5.82 -10.92 28.59
C GLY A 130 -4.93 -10.82 27.36
N THR A 131 -5.52 -10.84 26.18
CA THR A 131 -4.80 -10.58 24.93
C THR A 131 -4.93 -9.10 24.59
N PHE A 132 -3.81 -8.38 24.59
CA PHE A 132 -3.73 -6.98 24.17
C PHE A 132 -3.09 -6.92 22.80
N CYS A 133 -3.85 -6.42 21.85
CA CYS A 133 -3.36 -6.05 20.53
C CYS A 133 -3.24 -4.53 20.51
N GLY A 134 -2.16 -3.99 19.93
CA GLY A 134 -1.96 -2.54 19.86
C GLY A 134 -3.17 -1.83 19.25
N ALA A 135 -3.26 -0.52 19.43
CA ALA A 135 -4.40 0.40 19.38
C ALA A 135 -5.39 0.33 18.20
N ASN A 136 -5.32 -0.69 17.31
CA ASN A 136 -6.26 -0.88 16.20
C ASN A 136 -6.86 -2.30 16.13
N SER A 137 -6.80 -3.07 17.20
CA SER A 137 -7.46 -4.38 17.28
C SER A 137 -8.68 -4.24 18.16
N THR A 138 -9.85 -4.35 17.57
CA THR A 138 -11.09 -4.66 18.32
C THR A 138 -10.86 -5.94 19.08
N ALA A 139 -10.93 -5.89 20.41
CA ALA A 139 -10.90 -7.08 21.27
C ALA A 139 -12.00 -8.03 20.81
N GLN A 140 -11.63 -9.22 20.29
CA GLN A 140 -12.58 -10.33 20.22
C GLN A 140 -12.66 -10.94 21.60
N PRO A 141 -13.86 -10.98 22.21
CA PRO A 141 -14.06 -11.76 23.43
C PRO A 141 -13.87 -13.24 23.11
N ALA A 142 -13.25 -13.94 24.03
CA ALA A 142 -13.05 -15.38 24.00
C ALA A 142 -14.38 -16.14 24.11
#